data_1aaf1261c2e384030b0eb5683de34110
#
_entry.id   1aaf1261c2e384030b0eb5683de34110
#
_cell.length_a   1.000
_cell.length_b   1.000
_cell.length_c   1.000
_cell.angle_alpha   90.00
_cell.angle_beta   90.00
_cell.angle_gamma   90.00
#
_symmetry.space_group_name_H-M   'P 1'
#
loop_
_entity.id
_entity.type
_entity.pdbx_description
1 polymer ?
#
loop_
_entity_poly.entity_id
_entity_poly.type
_entity_poly.pdbx_seq_one_letter_code
_entity_poly.pdbx_strand_id
1 'polypeptide(L)'
;MIALLAYGQEVAKVGHIHQKVRLKGEKTVTVRMLVDTGATYSVISPLLAEKLGIKRPRRSVRVRLADGRRIRLGADIAIAQVDGREAPTTVLVGKVDEPILGVEALEALGLVVDPGKKRLTPSRPYAVRLGGYR
;
A
#
# COMPACT_ATOMS: atom_id res chain seq x y z
N MET A 1 1.43 -13.92 -2.74
CA MET A 1 1.39 -13.41 -2.52
C MET A 1 1.02 -13.09 -2.03
N ILE A 2 1.03 -12.93 -1.74
CA ILE A 2 0.71 -12.67 -1.25
C ILE A 2 0.02 -12.72 -1.01
N ALA A 3 -0.17 -12.57 -0.80
CA ALA A 3 -0.79 -12.76 -0.67
C ALA A 3 -1.43 -13.22 -1.51
N LEU A 4 -1.34 -13.28 -1.88
CA LEU A 4 -1.75 -13.68 -2.51
C LEU A 4 -1.71 -14.82 -2.83
N LEU A 5 -1.21 -15.35 -2.60
CA LEU A 5 -1.01 -16.29 -2.98
C LEU A 5 -1.70 -17.42 -2.57
N ALA A 6 -2.04 -17.74 -1.63
CA ALA A 6 -2.73 -18.83 -1.33
C ALA A 6 -4.08 -18.66 -1.74
N TYR A 7 -4.63 -17.68 -1.37
CA TYR A 7 -5.84 -17.36 -1.99
C TYR A 7 -5.63 -16.48 -3.18
N GLY A 8 -4.39 -16.18 -3.42
CA GLY A 8 -4.01 -15.32 -4.50
C GLY A 8 -4.43 -15.82 -5.86
N GLN A 9 -4.61 -17.09 -6.00
CA GLN A 9 -5.07 -17.64 -7.26
C GLN A 9 -6.45 -17.14 -7.64
N GLU A 10 -7.34 -17.07 -6.67
CA GLU A 10 -8.67 -16.56 -6.93
C GLU A 10 -8.65 -15.09 -7.25
N VAL A 11 -7.86 -14.34 -6.52
CA VAL A 11 -7.71 -12.91 -6.76
C VAL A 11 -7.18 -12.67 -8.17
N ALA A 12 -6.19 -13.46 -8.60
CA ALA A 12 -5.62 -13.29 -9.93
C ALA A 12 -6.67 -13.48 -11.01
N LYS A 13 -7.62 -14.37 -10.82
CA LYS A 13 -8.65 -14.65 -11.80
C LYS A 13 -9.69 -13.55 -11.95
N VAL A 14 -9.92 -12.77 -10.91
CA VAL A 14 -10.85 -11.64 -10.99
C VAL A 14 -10.20 -10.38 -11.51
N GLY A 15 -8.91 -10.47 -11.82
CA GLY A 15 -8.17 -9.36 -12.37
C GLY A 15 -7.60 -8.45 -11.31
N HIS A 16 -6.38 -8.06 -11.53
CA HIS A 16 -5.67 -7.18 -10.63
C HIS A 16 -5.80 -5.73 -11.08
N ILE A 17 -5.87 -4.84 -10.11
CA ILE A 17 -5.82 -3.42 -10.36
C ILE A 17 -4.44 -2.96 -9.97
N HIS A 18 -3.76 -2.28 -10.90
CA HIS A 18 -2.48 -1.65 -10.63
C HIS A 18 -2.67 -0.15 -10.67
N GLN A 19 -1.96 0.52 -9.81
CA GLN A 19 -2.05 1.97 -9.67
C GLN A 19 -0.66 2.57 -9.65
N LYS A 20 -0.46 3.59 -10.45
CA LYS A 20 0.76 4.38 -10.40
C LYS A 20 0.72 5.22 -9.13
N VAL A 21 1.74 5.08 -8.30
CA VAL A 21 1.83 5.75 -7.01
C VAL A 21 3.20 6.41 -6.89
N ARG A 22 3.19 7.63 -6.43
CA ARG A 22 4.42 8.33 -6.09
C ARG A 22 4.62 8.21 -4.59
N LEU A 23 5.68 7.52 -4.20
CA LEU A 23 6.04 7.35 -2.80
C LEU A 23 7.15 8.33 -2.45
N LYS A 24 6.99 9.01 -1.33
CA LYS A 24 7.95 10.00 -0.84
C LYS A 24 8.44 9.59 0.55
N GLY A 25 9.72 9.33 0.66
CA GLY A 25 10.44 9.22 1.91
C GLY A 25 11.47 10.33 1.93
N GLU A 26 12.71 10.01 2.27
CA GLU A 26 13.81 10.96 2.06
C GLU A 26 14.00 11.22 0.56
N LYS A 27 13.70 10.22 -0.24
CA LYS A 27 13.72 10.32 -1.70
C LYS A 27 12.35 9.99 -2.23
N THR A 28 12.11 10.30 -3.47
CA THR A 28 10.82 10.08 -4.12
C THR A 28 10.97 9.05 -5.24
N VAL A 29 10.06 8.10 -5.27
CA VAL A 29 10.05 7.06 -6.30
C VAL A 29 8.63 6.89 -6.81
N THR A 30 8.47 6.81 -8.12
CA THR A 30 7.18 6.50 -8.73
C THR A 30 7.19 5.04 -9.13
N VAL A 31 6.20 4.31 -8.64
CA VAL A 31 6.10 2.87 -8.90
C VAL A 31 4.66 2.50 -9.24
N ARG A 32 4.53 1.37 -9.90
CA ARG A 32 3.23 0.77 -10.17
C ARG A 32 2.97 -0.25 -9.06
N MET A 33 1.91 -0.05 -8.31
CA MET A 33 1.59 -0.90 -7.16
C MET A 33 0.35 -1.73 -7.42
N LEU A 34 0.38 -2.96 -6.93
CA LEU A 34 -0.79 -3.83 -6.97
C LEU A 34 -1.75 -3.40 -5.85
N VAL A 35 -2.99 -3.10 -6.21
CA VAL A 35 -4.01 -2.77 -5.22
C VAL A 35 -4.52 -4.06 -4.59
N ASP A 36 -4.37 -4.19 -3.28
CA ASP A 36 -4.76 -5.40 -2.56
C ASP A 36 -5.61 -5.04 -1.35
N THR A 37 -6.92 -5.20 -1.47
CA THR A 37 -7.86 -4.90 -0.40
C THR A 37 -7.81 -5.92 0.73
N GLY A 38 -7.08 -7.01 0.55
CA GLY A 38 -6.82 -7.98 1.62
C GLY A 38 -5.62 -7.64 2.47
N ALA A 39 -4.84 -6.64 2.09
CA ALA A 39 -3.67 -6.21 2.84
C ALA A 39 -4.00 -4.97 3.67
N THR A 40 -3.77 -5.05 4.97
CA THR A 40 -4.01 -3.90 5.87
C THR A 40 -3.09 -2.75 5.52
N TYR A 41 -1.80 -3.03 5.39
CA TYR A 41 -0.79 -2.02 5.08
C TYR A 41 -0.16 -2.28 3.74
N SER A 42 0.42 -1.25 3.16
CA SER A 42 1.21 -1.37 1.95
C SER A 42 2.50 -2.12 2.25
N VAL A 43 3.03 -2.82 1.25
CA VAL A 43 4.26 -3.60 1.40
C VAL A 43 5.18 -3.27 0.24
N ILE A 44 6.43 -2.99 0.56
CA ILE A 44 7.45 -2.70 -0.44
C ILE A 44 8.64 -3.62 -0.22
N SER A 45 9.40 -3.87 -1.29
CA SER A 45 10.59 -4.69 -1.19
C SER A 45 11.71 -3.93 -0.47
N PRO A 46 12.71 -4.65 0.06
CA PRO A 46 13.89 -3.99 0.64
C PRO A 46 14.59 -3.07 -0.36
N LEU A 47 14.62 -3.44 -1.63
CA LEU A 47 15.26 -2.62 -2.65
C LEU A 47 14.51 -1.30 -2.85
N LEU A 48 13.19 -1.35 -2.90
CA LEU A 48 12.38 -0.14 -3.03
C LEU A 48 12.50 0.73 -1.77
N ALA A 49 12.53 0.10 -0.60
CA ALA A 49 12.73 0.83 0.65
C ALA A 49 14.05 1.60 0.61
N GLU A 50 15.10 0.97 0.13
CA GLU A 50 16.40 1.63 0.01
C GLU A 50 16.33 2.82 -0.95
N LYS A 51 15.63 2.69 -2.07
CA LYS A 51 15.45 3.78 -3.01
C LYS A 51 14.69 4.95 -2.41
N LEU A 52 13.85 4.69 -1.42
CA LEU A 52 13.12 5.74 -0.70
C LEU A 52 13.94 6.36 0.43
N GLY A 53 15.11 5.80 0.71
CA GLY A 53 15.93 6.25 1.83
C GLY A 53 15.63 5.55 3.14
N ILE A 54 14.84 4.51 3.12
CA ILE A 54 14.50 3.72 4.32
C ILE A 54 15.54 2.61 4.43
N LYS A 55 16.67 2.90 5.08
CA LYS A 55 17.73 1.92 5.25
C LYS A 55 17.44 0.97 6.40
N ARG A 56 16.90 1.51 7.48
CA ARG A 56 16.49 0.75 8.64
C ARG A 56 15.10 1.23 9.04
N PRO A 57 14.09 0.39 8.88
CA PRO A 57 12.75 0.75 9.33
C PRO A 57 12.77 1.07 10.83
N ARG A 58 12.07 2.10 11.23
CA ARG A 58 12.07 2.58 12.61
C ARG A 58 11.33 1.67 13.55
N ARG A 59 10.42 0.88 13.02
CA ARG A 59 9.52 0.04 13.81
C ARG A 59 9.44 -1.34 13.18
N SER A 60 8.87 -2.27 13.90
CA SER A 60 8.49 -3.56 13.32
C SER A 60 7.05 -3.86 13.72
N VAL A 61 6.36 -4.58 12.86
CA VAL A 61 4.97 -4.92 13.03
C VAL A 61 4.82 -6.43 12.89
N ARG A 62 4.03 -7.01 13.77
CA ARG A 62 3.68 -8.42 13.68
C ARG A 62 2.62 -8.58 12.60
N VAL A 63 2.88 -9.47 11.65
CA VAL A 63 2.02 -9.68 10.51
C VAL A 63 1.58 -11.13 10.46
N ARG A 64 0.32 -11.35 10.16
CA ARG A 64 -0.20 -12.67 9.92
C ARG A 64 -0.31 -12.89 8.42
N LEU A 65 0.34 -13.90 7.92
CA LEU A 65 0.31 -14.25 6.50
C LEU A 65 -0.93 -15.06 6.16
N ALA A 66 -1.22 -15.17 4.87
CA ALA A 66 -2.40 -15.89 4.41
C ALA A 66 -2.39 -17.36 4.85
N ASP A 67 -1.21 -17.97 4.96
CA ASP A 67 -1.06 -19.34 5.40
C ASP A 67 -1.10 -19.52 6.92
N GLY A 68 -1.37 -18.44 7.66
CA GLY A 68 -1.49 -18.46 9.11
C GLY A 68 -0.19 -18.21 9.86
N ARG A 69 0.95 -18.22 9.19
CA ARG A 69 2.23 -17.91 9.84
C ARG A 69 2.26 -16.46 10.31
N ARG A 70 2.99 -16.25 11.38
CA ARG A 70 3.20 -14.91 11.94
C ARG A 70 4.67 -14.55 11.83
N ILE A 71 4.93 -13.38 11.29
CA ILE A 71 6.29 -12.87 11.13
C ILE A 71 6.33 -11.42 11.56
N ARG A 72 7.52 -10.88 11.74
CA ARG A 72 7.70 -9.46 11.96
C ARG A 72 8.33 -8.84 10.72
N LEU A 73 7.78 -7.71 10.32
CA LEU A 73 8.33 -6.93 9.21
C LEU A 73 8.68 -5.55 9.70
N GLY A 74 9.73 -4.98 9.15
CA GLY A 74 10.05 -3.58 9.40
C GLY A 74 8.94 -2.69 8.87
N ALA A 75 8.67 -1.60 9.56
CA ALA A 75 7.63 -0.65 9.20
C ALA A 75 8.15 0.77 9.27
N ASP A 76 7.74 1.58 8.33
CA ASP A 76 8.06 3.00 8.32
C ASP A 76 6.90 3.76 7.66
N ILE A 77 7.02 5.06 7.62
CA ILE A 77 6.00 5.93 7.03
C ILE A 77 6.53 6.49 5.72
N ALA A 78 5.69 6.49 4.71
CA ALA A 78 5.97 7.18 3.46
C ALA A 78 4.75 8.02 3.10
N ILE A 79 4.94 9.04 2.27
CA ILE A 79 3.81 9.79 1.74
C ILE A 79 3.44 9.15 0.40
N ALA A 80 2.19 8.77 0.25
CA ALA A 80 1.69 8.23 -1.01
C ALA A 80 0.93 9.32 -1.75
N GLN A 81 1.16 9.42 -3.05
CA GLN A 81 0.46 10.37 -3.90
C GLN A 81 -0.15 9.62 -5.08
N VAL A 82 -1.45 9.80 -5.26
CA VAL A 82 -2.22 9.20 -6.35
C VAL A 82 -3.16 10.26 -6.89
N ASP A 83 -3.02 10.59 -8.18
CA ASP A 83 -3.92 11.53 -8.87
C ASP A 83 -4.17 12.84 -8.10
N GLY A 84 -3.11 13.43 -7.58
CA GLY A 84 -3.20 14.69 -6.85
C GLY A 84 -3.60 14.55 -5.39
N ARG A 85 -3.96 13.37 -4.94
CA ARG A 85 -4.24 13.09 -3.54
C ARG A 85 -2.97 12.62 -2.85
N GLU A 86 -2.77 13.07 -1.64
CA GLU A 86 -1.53 12.79 -0.92
C GLU A 86 -1.84 12.53 0.54
N ALA A 87 -1.26 11.50 1.11
CA ALA A 87 -1.45 11.16 2.52
C ALA A 87 -0.29 10.29 3.02
N PRO A 88 0.06 10.42 4.31
CA PRO A 88 1.02 9.48 4.90
C PRO A 88 0.41 8.09 4.99
N THR A 89 1.24 7.10 4.81
CA THR A 89 0.81 5.71 4.90
C THR A 89 1.93 4.87 5.49
N THR A 90 1.54 3.81 6.18
CA THR A 90 2.48 2.83 6.68
C THR A 90 2.95 1.94 5.54
N VAL A 91 4.25 1.76 5.42
CA VAL A 91 4.81 0.80 4.49
C VAL A 91 5.59 -0.25 5.27
N LEU A 92 5.28 -1.51 5.01
CA LEU A 92 6.02 -2.64 5.55
C LEU A 92 7.08 -3.03 4.54
N VAL A 93 8.22 -3.45 5.04
CA VAL A 93 9.33 -3.90 4.19
C VAL A 93 9.39 -5.41 4.24
N GLY A 94 9.15 -6.04 3.12
CA GLY A 94 9.12 -7.49 3.05
C GLY A 94 9.34 -8.00 1.65
N LYS A 95 9.48 -9.32 1.54
CA LYS A 95 9.66 -9.96 0.24
C LYS A 95 8.36 -9.99 -0.52
N VAL A 96 8.24 -9.16 -1.52
CA VAL A 96 7.10 -9.15 -2.43
C VAL A 96 7.62 -9.06 -3.85
N ASP A 97 6.89 -9.68 -4.77
CA ASP A 97 7.26 -9.66 -6.19
C ASP A 97 6.99 -8.29 -6.78
N GLU A 98 6.00 -7.60 -6.29
CA GLU A 98 5.69 -6.24 -6.70
C GLU A 98 5.17 -5.49 -5.47
N PRO A 99 5.31 -4.17 -5.46
CA PRO A 99 4.82 -3.39 -4.32
C PRO A 99 3.30 -3.46 -4.23
N ILE A 100 2.80 -3.52 -3.00
CA ILE A 100 1.39 -3.70 -2.70
C ILE A 100 0.85 -2.43 -2.04
N LEU A 101 -0.27 -1.94 -2.56
CA LEU A 101 -0.99 -0.80 -1.99
C LEU A 101 -2.15 -1.36 -1.16
N GLY A 102 -2.07 -1.19 0.16
CA GLY A 102 -3.03 -1.77 1.08
C GLY A 102 -4.19 -0.86 1.44
N VAL A 103 -5.09 -1.40 2.27
CA VAL A 103 -6.34 -0.71 2.63
C VAL A 103 -6.09 0.58 3.38
N GLU A 104 -5.14 0.58 4.30
CA GLU A 104 -4.86 1.80 5.08
C GLU A 104 -4.51 2.97 4.16
N ALA A 105 -3.70 2.71 3.14
CA ALA A 105 -3.34 3.76 2.18
C ALA A 105 -4.56 4.22 1.38
N LEU A 106 -5.42 3.29 0.94
CA LEU A 106 -6.63 3.65 0.21
C LEU A 106 -7.53 4.54 1.05
N GLU A 107 -7.73 4.17 2.32
CA GLU A 107 -8.56 4.95 3.22
C GLU A 107 -7.95 6.33 3.49
N ALA A 108 -6.64 6.37 3.71
CA ALA A 108 -5.95 7.63 3.94
C ALA A 108 -6.05 8.56 2.72
N LEU A 109 -6.00 7.99 1.53
CA LEU A 109 -6.11 8.75 0.29
C LEU A 109 -7.55 9.07 -0.10
N GLY A 110 -8.52 8.48 0.56
CA GLY A 110 -9.93 8.68 0.22
C GLY A 110 -10.30 8.03 -1.10
N LEU A 111 -9.76 6.83 -1.35
CA LEU A 111 -9.98 6.08 -2.57
C LEU A 111 -10.60 4.73 -2.26
N VAL A 112 -11.42 4.25 -3.18
CA VAL A 112 -12.01 2.92 -3.11
C VAL A 112 -11.85 2.23 -4.46
N VAL A 113 -11.88 0.92 -4.43
CA VAL A 113 -11.87 0.13 -5.65
C VAL A 113 -13.25 0.17 -6.29
N ASP A 114 -13.29 0.50 -7.56
CA ASP A 114 -14.49 0.38 -8.37
C ASP A 114 -14.33 -0.87 -9.23
N PRO A 115 -14.95 -1.99 -8.85
CA PRO A 115 -14.75 -3.23 -9.58
C PRO A 115 -15.31 -3.19 -11.00
N GLY A 116 -16.36 -2.40 -11.24
CA GLY A 116 -16.93 -2.28 -12.56
C GLY A 116 -16.00 -1.57 -13.53
N LYS A 117 -15.32 -0.55 -13.07
CA LYS A 117 -14.36 0.20 -13.89
C LYS A 117 -12.94 -0.34 -13.76
N LYS A 118 -12.72 -1.26 -12.85
CA LYS A 118 -11.40 -1.86 -12.56
C LYS A 118 -10.34 -0.80 -12.27
N ARG A 119 -10.69 0.16 -11.44
CA ARG A 119 -9.79 1.25 -11.06
C ARG A 119 -10.19 1.83 -9.72
N LEU A 120 -9.32 2.67 -9.18
CA LEU A 120 -9.62 3.42 -7.96
C LEU A 120 -10.43 4.64 -8.30
N THR A 121 -11.40 4.95 -7.44
CA THR A 121 -12.23 6.15 -7.56
C THR A 121 -12.30 6.83 -6.21
N PRO A 122 -12.58 8.15 -6.19
CA PRO A 122 -12.71 8.86 -4.92
C PRO A 122 -13.87 8.34 -4.09
N SER A 123 -13.63 8.14 -2.79
CA SER A 123 -14.68 7.86 -1.81
C SER A 123 -15.15 9.15 -1.15
N ARG A 124 -14.35 10.21 -1.27
CA ARG A 124 -14.66 11.53 -0.75
C ARG A 124 -13.85 12.57 -1.52
N PRO A 125 -14.23 13.88 -1.46
CA PRO A 125 -13.56 14.91 -2.25
C PRO A 125 -12.09 15.15 -1.88
N TYR A 126 -11.71 14.86 -0.63
CA TYR A 126 -10.36 15.15 -0.15
C TYR A 126 -9.71 13.89 0.40
N ALA A 127 -8.39 13.79 0.26
CA ALA A 127 -7.65 12.72 0.90
C ALA A 127 -7.71 12.87 2.41
N VAL A 128 -7.36 14.05 2.93
CA VAL A 128 -7.37 14.30 4.37
C VAL A 128 -8.33 15.44 4.68
N ARG A 129 -9.19 15.22 5.66
CA ARG A 129 -10.18 16.20 6.08
C ARG A 129 -10.19 16.30 7.61
N LEU A 130 -10.14 17.52 8.10
CA LEU A 130 -10.19 17.80 9.52
C LEU A 130 -11.45 18.62 9.84
N GLY A 131 -12.47 17.96 10.35
CA GLY A 131 -13.78 18.58 10.53
C GLY A 131 -13.83 19.68 11.56
N GLY A 132 -13.05 19.60 12.63
CA GLY A 132 -13.10 20.56 13.71
C GLY A 132 -11.91 21.51 13.84
N TYR A 133 -11.05 21.49 12.86
CA TYR A 133 -9.84 22.30 12.92
C TYR A 133 -10.14 23.78 12.77
N ARG A 134 -9.51 24.61 13.60
CA ARG A 134 -9.67 26.07 13.60
C ARG A 134 -8.32 26.74 13.37
#